data_e9706ebee65060fe4996dd1b7e025125
#
_entry.id   e9706ebee65060fe4996dd1b7e025125
#
_cell.length_a   1.000
_cell.length_b   1.000
_cell.length_c   1.000
_cell.angle_alpha   90.00
_cell.angle_beta   90.00
_cell.angle_gamma   90.00
#
_symmetry.space_group_name_H-M   'P 1'
#
loop_
_entity.id
_entity.type
_entity.pdbx_description
1 polymer ?
#
loop_
_entity_poly.entity_id
_entity_poly.type
_entity_poly.pdbx_seq_one_letter_code
_entity_poly.pdbx_strand_id
1 'polypeptide(L)'
;MNVVNQPVDFQIVPSETNAAKSSKVLGRIGSLEVRLTTNEKDIRAAQALRYKIFVDEMGATLSPSAMALELDFDAYDKYCEHFILLDTSILGGTSEQIIGTYRILSQQVADQHDGFYSQNEFDINALTKRHSDKRFVELGRSCVLKEYRTRRSVELLWQGIWAYAGQHKIDVMFGCASFFGAVPAAHAHALSFLYHFAKTSDTWDVEANNHISHEMDLMPKEAISAKQVFGTLPPLIKGYLRLGASFAPKAVIDKDFNTTDVLVVLPVSEISARYIKHYRPNADRFN
;
A
#
# COMPACT_ATOMS: atom_id res chain seq x y z
N MET A 1 10.72 -8.27 56.37
CA MET A 1 10.52 -9.42 55.47
C MET A 1 10.77 -8.94 54.04
N ASN A 2 11.97 -9.28 53.53
CA ASN A 2 12.37 -8.87 52.18
C ASN A 2 11.85 -9.91 51.19
N VAL A 3 11.01 -9.47 50.25
CA VAL A 3 10.62 -10.28 49.10
C VAL A 3 11.65 -10.03 47.99
N VAL A 4 12.49 -11.04 47.75
CA VAL A 4 13.48 -11.07 46.69
C VAL A 4 12.72 -11.38 45.37
N ASN A 5 12.75 -10.42 44.44
CA ASN A 5 12.32 -10.64 43.07
C ASN A 5 13.34 -11.55 42.35
N GLN A 6 12.93 -12.75 42.00
CA GLN A 6 13.71 -13.63 41.09
C GLN A 6 13.48 -13.21 39.63
N PRO A 7 14.50 -13.18 38.78
CA PRO A 7 14.34 -12.95 37.36
C PRO A 7 13.66 -14.17 36.69
N VAL A 8 12.65 -13.90 35.89
CA VAL A 8 11.97 -14.91 35.04
C VAL A 8 12.89 -15.20 33.86
N ASP A 9 13.50 -16.37 33.86
CA ASP A 9 14.27 -16.90 32.74
C ASP A 9 13.31 -17.22 31.58
N PHE A 10 13.35 -16.40 30.52
CA PHE A 10 12.72 -16.72 29.25
C PHE A 10 13.55 -17.76 28.52
N GLN A 11 13.21 -19.02 28.68
CA GLN A 11 13.71 -20.08 27.80
C GLN A 11 13.11 -19.87 26.40
N ILE A 12 13.98 -19.49 25.46
CA ILE A 12 13.69 -19.53 24.03
C ILE A 12 13.58 -21.00 23.65
N VAL A 13 12.37 -21.50 23.48
CA VAL A 13 12.11 -22.79 22.85
C VAL A 13 12.40 -22.61 21.36
N PRO A 14 13.36 -23.34 20.77
CA PRO A 14 13.54 -23.31 19.31
C PRO A 14 12.32 -23.95 18.67
N SER A 15 11.51 -23.17 17.96
CA SER A 15 10.48 -23.72 17.08
C SER A 15 11.15 -24.45 15.91
N GLU A 16 10.76 -25.69 15.74
CA GLU A 16 11.22 -26.63 14.72
C GLU A 16 11.15 -26.00 13.30
N THR A 17 12.29 -26.09 12.63
CA THR A 17 12.51 -26.15 11.17
C THR A 17 11.39 -25.62 10.28
N ASN A 18 11.34 -24.32 10.06
CA ASN A 18 10.75 -23.76 8.86
C ASN A 18 11.75 -23.95 7.70
N ALA A 19 11.51 -24.96 6.87
CA ALA A 19 12.09 -25.02 5.54
C ALA A 19 11.83 -23.66 4.87
N ALA A 20 12.89 -22.98 4.44
CA ALA A 20 12.84 -21.68 3.80
C ALA A 20 11.75 -21.69 2.72
N LYS A 21 10.61 -21.07 2.98
CA LYS A 21 9.62 -20.78 1.93
C LYS A 21 10.32 -19.86 0.96
N SER A 22 10.74 -20.37 -0.19
CA SER A 22 11.38 -19.57 -1.22
C SER A 22 10.44 -18.43 -1.61
N SER A 23 10.97 -17.22 -1.69
CA SER A 23 10.21 -16.07 -2.14
C SER A 23 9.62 -16.37 -3.52
N LYS A 24 8.28 -16.27 -3.65
CA LYS A 24 7.58 -16.62 -4.89
C LYS A 24 7.68 -15.45 -5.86
N VAL A 25 8.22 -15.69 -7.06
CA VAL A 25 8.23 -14.72 -8.16
C VAL A 25 6.81 -14.55 -8.69
N LEU A 26 6.34 -13.31 -8.75
CA LEU A 26 5.01 -12.93 -9.23
C LEU A 26 5.04 -12.24 -10.59
N GLY A 27 6.21 -11.77 -11.03
CA GLY A 27 6.40 -11.15 -12.34
C GLY A 27 7.84 -10.74 -12.59
N ARG A 28 8.18 -10.56 -13.90
CA ARG A 28 9.52 -10.14 -14.34
C ARG A 28 9.45 -9.28 -15.60
N ILE A 29 10.22 -8.19 -15.63
CA ILE A 29 10.43 -7.35 -16.81
C ILE A 29 11.91 -7.01 -16.93
N GLY A 30 12.66 -7.69 -17.81
CA GLY A 30 14.12 -7.54 -17.93
C GLY A 30 14.82 -7.99 -16.64
N SER A 31 15.64 -7.13 -16.05
CA SER A 31 16.29 -7.37 -14.75
C SER A 31 15.37 -7.10 -13.56
N LEU A 32 14.21 -6.47 -13.76
CA LEU A 32 13.27 -6.19 -12.67
C LEU A 32 12.41 -7.41 -12.38
N GLU A 33 12.20 -7.68 -11.10
CA GLU A 33 11.42 -8.80 -10.61
C GLU A 33 10.58 -8.40 -9.40
N VAL A 34 9.30 -8.84 -9.34
CA VAL A 34 8.46 -8.69 -8.16
C VAL A 34 8.27 -10.04 -7.48
N ARG A 35 8.48 -10.07 -6.17
CA ARG A 35 8.33 -11.26 -5.33
C ARG A 35 7.47 -10.97 -4.12
N LEU A 36 6.82 -12.02 -3.63
CA LEU A 36 6.29 -12.09 -2.28
C LEU A 36 7.36 -12.69 -1.37
N THR A 37 7.73 -12.01 -0.28
CA THR A 37 8.72 -12.53 0.66
C THR A 37 8.13 -12.72 2.05
N THR A 38 8.61 -13.77 2.72
CA THR A 38 8.41 -14.06 4.14
C THR A 38 9.76 -14.15 4.87
N ASN A 39 10.85 -13.83 4.18
CA ASN A 39 12.19 -13.87 4.76
C ASN A 39 12.41 -12.60 5.59
N GLU A 40 12.75 -12.76 6.86
CA GLU A 40 12.94 -11.64 7.80
C GLU A 40 14.04 -10.66 7.35
N LYS A 41 15.12 -11.16 6.72
CA LYS A 41 16.19 -10.32 6.21
C LYS A 41 15.70 -9.41 5.08
N ASP A 42 14.88 -9.95 4.17
CA ASP A 42 14.31 -9.19 3.06
C ASP A 42 13.25 -8.19 3.56
N ILE A 43 12.42 -8.60 4.53
CA ILE A 43 11.44 -7.69 5.17
C ILE A 43 12.18 -6.53 5.84
N ARG A 44 13.25 -6.81 6.59
CA ARG A 44 14.06 -5.76 7.23
C ARG A 44 14.71 -4.82 6.19
N ALA A 45 15.19 -5.35 5.07
CA ALA A 45 15.72 -4.54 3.98
C ALA A 45 14.63 -3.67 3.32
N ALA A 46 13.40 -4.20 3.15
CA ALA A 46 12.25 -3.42 2.69
C ALA A 46 11.86 -2.31 3.69
N GLN A 47 11.93 -2.58 5.01
CA GLN A 47 11.71 -1.58 6.05
C GLN A 47 12.77 -0.46 6.02
N ALA A 48 14.03 -0.80 5.79
CA ALA A 48 15.11 0.18 5.61
C ALA A 48 14.91 1.04 4.34
N LEU A 49 14.48 0.43 3.24
CA LEU A 49 14.14 1.16 2.02
C LEU A 49 12.96 2.12 2.24
N ARG A 50 11.93 1.69 2.97
CA ARG A 50 10.78 2.53 3.32
C ARG A 50 11.23 3.73 4.18
N TYR A 51 12.09 3.50 5.18
CA TYR A 51 12.66 4.56 6.01
C TYR A 51 13.40 5.60 5.16
N LYS A 52 14.30 5.17 4.30
CA LYS A 52 15.03 6.04 3.38
C LYS A 52 14.09 6.91 2.53
N ILE A 53 12.96 6.36 2.08
CA ILE A 53 12.02 7.11 1.24
C ILE A 53 11.08 7.98 2.08
N PHE A 54 10.44 7.41 3.09
CA PHE A 54 9.42 8.14 3.85
C PHE A 54 10.04 9.15 4.82
N VAL A 55 11.15 8.83 5.48
CA VAL A 55 11.80 9.74 6.42
C VAL A 55 12.80 10.66 5.72
N ASP A 56 13.84 10.10 5.06
CA ASP A 56 14.94 10.91 4.53
C ASP A 56 14.52 11.75 3.32
N GLU A 57 13.63 11.21 2.45
CA GLU A 57 13.20 11.92 1.25
C GLU A 57 11.91 12.72 1.50
N MET A 58 10.94 12.18 2.25
CA MET A 58 9.61 12.78 2.41
C MET A 58 9.41 13.47 3.76
N GLY A 59 10.31 13.31 4.72
CA GLY A 59 10.25 14.00 6.02
C GLY A 59 9.21 13.45 6.99
N ALA A 60 8.85 12.16 6.86
CA ALA A 60 7.98 11.50 7.83
C ALA A 60 8.62 11.42 9.22
N THR A 61 7.82 11.45 10.26
CA THR A 61 8.21 11.25 11.65
C THR A 61 7.65 9.93 12.15
N LEU A 62 8.53 8.95 12.40
CA LEU A 62 8.13 7.65 12.87
C LEU A 62 8.27 7.52 14.39
N SER A 63 7.89 6.37 14.95
CA SER A 63 8.10 6.09 16.37
C SER A 63 9.58 6.23 16.76
N PRO A 64 9.90 6.57 18.02
CA PRO A 64 11.30 6.70 18.47
C PRO A 64 12.14 5.44 18.20
N SER A 65 11.54 4.25 18.33
CA SER A 65 12.22 2.97 18.03
C SER A 65 12.49 2.80 16.52
N ALA A 66 11.55 3.17 15.66
CA ALA A 66 11.73 3.14 14.22
C ALA A 66 12.80 4.11 13.75
N MET A 67 12.81 5.34 14.30
CA MET A 67 13.85 6.35 14.04
C MET A 67 15.23 5.88 14.50
N ALA A 68 15.34 5.30 15.69
CA ALA A 68 16.62 4.82 16.22
C ALA A 68 17.22 3.64 15.45
N LEU A 69 16.37 2.82 14.82
CA LEU A 69 16.79 1.67 14.01
C LEU A 69 16.91 1.99 12.52
N GLU A 70 16.52 3.19 12.09
CA GLU A 70 16.42 3.60 10.68
C GLU A 70 15.57 2.62 9.85
N LEU A 71 14.43 2.20 10.43
CA LEU A 71 13.49 1.26 9.80
C LEU A 71 12.07 1.81 9.88
N ASP A 72 11.33 1.84 8.78
CA ASP A 72 9.87 2.02 8.85
C ASP A 72 9.23 0.69 9.18
N PHE A 73 8.76 0.54 10.41
CA PHE A 73 7.99 -0.62 10.85
C PHE A 73 6.90 -0.22 11.83
N ASP A 74 5.84 -1.00 11.84
CA ASP A 74 4.73 -0.90 12.77
C ASP A 74 4.23 -2.30 13.20
N ALA A 75 3.19 -2.35 14.02
CA ALA A 75 2.63 -3.60 14.51
C ALA A 75 2.07 -4.50 13.39
N TYR A 76 1.73 -3.93 12.25
CA TYR A 76 1.16 -4.64 11.11
C TYR A 76 2.20 -5.43 10.30
N ASP A 77 3.48 -5.05 10.33
CA ASP A 77 4.53 -5.72 9.54
C ASP A 77 4.65 -7.22 9.82
N LYS A 78 4.37 -7.64 11.07
CA LYS A 78 4.49 -9.06 11.50
C LYS A 78 3.45 -10.01 10.90
N TYR A 79 2.31 -9.46 10.41
CA TYR A 79 1.24 -10.28 9.84
C TYR A 79 0.80 -9.84 8.44
N CYS A 80 1.35 -8.75 7.94
CA CYS A 80 1.22 -8.38 6.53
C CYS A 80 2.11 -9.26 5.65
N GLU A 81 1.69 -9.42 4.40
CA GLU A 81 2.55 -9.95 3.35
C GLU A 81 3.33 -8.81 2.70
N HIS A 82 4.60 -9.09 2.33
CA HIS A 82 5.51 -8.09 1.82
C HIS A 82 5.88 -8.38 0.36
N PHE A 83 5.48 -7.49 -0.53
CA PHE A 83 5.98 -7.47 -1.88
C PHE A 83 7.29 -6.69 -1.92
N ILE A 84 8.27 -7.26 -2.60
CA ILE A 84 9.55 -6.64 -2.90
C ILE A 84 9.73 -6.55 -4.41
N LEU A 85 10.13 -5.38 -4.86
CA LEU A 85 10.57 -5.13 -6.23
C LEU A 85 12.09 -5.14 -6.24
N LEU A 86 12.67 -5.97 -7.10
CA LEU A 86 14.11 -6.20 -7.20
C LEU A 86 14.64 -5.70 -8.54
N ASP A 87 15.90 -5.26 -8.55
CA ASP A 87 16.73 -5.24 -9.74
C ASP A 87 17.81 -6.31 -9.62
N THR A 88 17.64 -7.42 -10.30
CA THR A 88 18.54 -8.57 -10.27
C THR A 88 19.88 -8.30 -10.94
N SER A 89 20.09 -7.15 -11.59
CA SER A 89 21.37 -6.72 -12.11
C SER A 89 22.29 -6.12 -11.05
N ILE A 90 21.75 -5.74 -9.89
CA ILE A 90 22.53 -5.28 -8.74
C ILE A 90 23.26 -6.47 -8.14
N LEU A 91 24.59 -6.33 -7.94
CA LEU A 91 25.41 -7.34 -7.31
C LEU A 91 25.04 -7.50 -5.82
N GLY A 92 24.98 -8.74 -5.35
CA GLY A 92 24.63 -9.07 -3.97
C GLY A 92 23.49 -10.06 -3.87
N GLY A 93 22.94 -10.22 -2.65
CA GLY A 93 21.75 -11.05 -2.40
C GLY A 93 20.44 -10.30 -2.61
N THR A 94 19.32 -10.96 -2.33
CA THR A 94 17.98 -10.37 -2.48
C THR A 94 17.83 -9.04 -1.75
N SER A 95 18.35 -8.94 -0.52
CA SER A 95 18.21 -7.74 0.30
C SER A 95 18.87 -6.50 -0.31
N GLU A 96 20.00 -6.68 -0.99
CA GLU A 96 20.74 -5.61 -1.67
C GLU A 96 20.08 -5.19 -2.98
N GLN A 97 19.29 -6.07 -3.58
CA GLN A 97 18.59 -5.86 -4.85
C GLN A 97 17.23 -5.19 -4.72
N ILE A 98 16.72 -5.00 -3.47
CA ILE A 98 15.40 -4.41 -3.24
C ILE A 98 15.42 -2.92 -3.63
N ILE A 99 14.56 -2.55 -4.58
CA ILE A 99 14.41 -1.19 -5.12
C ILE A 99 13.02 -0.61 -4.88
N GLY A 100 12.08 -1.41 -4.39
CA GLY A 100 10.73 -0.98 -4.07
C GLY A 100 10.00 -2.02 -3.23
N THR A 101 8.89 -1.61 -2.64
CA THR A 101 8.09 -2.46 -1.76
C THR A 101 6.61 -2.13 -1.85
N TYR A 102 5.79 -3.10 -1.47
CA TYR A 102 4.37 -2.96 -1.20
C TYR A 102 3.99 -3.87 -0.02
N ARG A 103 3.16 -3.38 0.89
CA ARG A 103 2.61 -4.18 2.01
C ARG A 103 1.16 -4.53 1.73
N ILE A 104 0.79 -5.78 1.97
CA ILE A 104 -0.54 -6.30 1.69
C ILE A 104 -1.13 -6.93 2.95
N LEU A 105 -2.37 -6.57 3.26
CA LEU A 105 -3.13 -7.12 4.37
C LEU A 105 -4.47 -7.66 3.86
N SER A 106 -4.64 -8.98 3.92
CA SER A 106 -5.91 -9.62 3.57
C SER A 106 -6.94 -9.47 4.70
N GLN A 107 -8.24 -9.41 4.36
CA GLN A 107 -9.31 -9.35 5.36
C GLN A 107 -9.25 -10.51 6.34
N GLN A 108 -8.97 -11.73 5.86
CA GLN A 108 -8.88 -12.89 6.74
C GLN A 108 -7.82 -12.71 7.85
N VAL A 109 -6.73 -12.05 7.55
CA VAL A 109 -5.67 -11.74 8.54
C VAL A 109 -6.07 -10.54 9.39
N ALA A 110 -6.61 -9.49 8.78
CA ALA A 110 -7.09 -8.31 9.50
C ALA A 110 -8.13 -8.67 10.57
N ASP A 111 -9.09 -9.55 10.25
CA ASP A 111 -10.15 -10.00 11.18
C ASP A 111 -9.62 -10.81 12.38
N GLN A 112 -8.40 -11.36 12.29
CA GLN A 112 -7.75 -12.11 13.37
C GLN A 112 -6.84 -11.23 14.25
N HIS A 113 -6.66 -9.96 13.87
CA HIS A 113 -5.79 -9.00 14.55
C HIS A 113 -6.51 -7.67 14.79
N ASP A 114 -5.82 -6.57 14.68
CA ASP A 114 -6.34 -5.24 15.00
C ASP A 114 -7.14 -4.60 13.84
N GLY A 115 -7.60 -5.40 12.87
CA GLY A 115 -8.29 -4.93 11.67
C GLY A 115 -7.35 -4.39 10.60
N PHE A 116 -7.87 -3.59 9.68
CA PHE A 116 -7.10 -2.95 8.62
C PHE A 116 -6.37 -1.69 9.12
N TYR A 117 -5.22 -1.39 8.51
CA TYR A 117 -4.43 -0.21 8.87
C TYR A 117 -5.21 1.10 8.69
N SER A 118 -5.88 1.26 7.53
CA SER A 118 -6.63 2.47 7.19
C SER A 118 -7.90 2.67 8.02
N GLN A 119 -8.31 1.72 8.87
CA GLN A 119 -9.50 1.88 9.73
C GLN A 119 -9.33 2.97 10.80
N ASN A 120 -8.11 3.41 11.08
CA ASN A 120 -7.84 4.54 11.96
C ASN A 120 -8.22 5.89 11.29
N GLU A 121 -8.32 5.90 9.97
CA GLU A 121 -8.56 7.08 9.14
C GLU A 121 -9.94 7.07 8.49
N PHE A 122 -10.43 5.87 8.14
CA PHE A 122 -11.68 5.67 7.40
C PHE A 122 -12.50 4.53 8.02
N ASP A 123 -13.82 4.60 7.93
CA ASP A 123 -14.73 3.54 8.43
C ASP A 123 -14.74 2.32 7.48
N ILE A 124 -13.60 1.63 7.43
CA ILE A 124 -13.42 0.40 6.65
C ILE A 124 -14.35 -0.70 7.14
N ASN A 125 -14.68 -0.71 8.43
CA ASN A 125 -15.59 -1.70 9.00
C ASN A 125 -17.02 -1.58 8.42
N ALA A 126 -17.51 -0.37 8.18
CA ALA A 126 -18.82 -0.18 7.53
C ALA A 126 -18.76 -0.65 6.06
N LEU A 127 -17.66 -0.38 5.34
CA LEU A 127 -17.47 -0.85 3.97
C LEU A 127 -17.48 -2.38 3.89
N THR A 128 -16.66 -3.07 4.69
CA THR A 128 -16.55 -4.53 4.66
C THR A 128 -17.84 -5.23 5.12
N LYS A 129 -18.56 -4.69 6.13
CA LYS A 129 -19.87 -5.20 6.55
C LYS A 129 -20.94 -5.06 5.46
N ARG A 130 -20.94 -3.94 4.71
CA ARG A 130 -21.88 -3.70 3.59
C ARG A 130 -21.66 -4.70 2.46
N HIS A 131 -20.46 -5.18 2.29
CA HIS A 131 -20.05 -6.14 1.26
C HIS A 131 -19.50 -7.42 1.87
N SER A 132 -20.20 -8.00 2.83
CA SER A 132 -19.75 -9.19 3.58
C SER A 132 -19.56 -10.45 2.74
N ASP A 133 -20.04 -10.46 1.49
CA ASP A 133 -19.82 -11.50 0.48
C ASP A 133 -18.51 -11.34 -0.31
N LYS A 134 -17.79 -10.22 -0.13
CA LYS A 134 -16.55 -9.87 -0.84
C LYS A 134 -15.32 -10.14 0.02
N ARG A 135 -14.22 -10.43 -0.66
CA ARG A 135 -12.88 -10.55 -0.07
C ARG A 135 -12.09 -9.29 -0.32
N PHE A 136 -11.76 -8.61 0.76
CA PHE A 136 -11.00 -7.37 0.71
C PHE A 136 -9.51 -7.61 0.92
N VAL A 137 -8.71 -6.75 0.31
CA VAL A 137 -7.28 -6.62 0.58
C VAL A 137 -6.88 -5.16 0.65
N GLU A 138 -6.13 -4.82 1.68
CA GLU A 138 -5.54 -3.50 1.83
C GLU A 138 -4.14 -3.46 1.23
N LEU A 139 -3.87 -2.43 0.45
CA LEU A 139 -2.59 -2.15 -0.20
C LEU A 139 -1.96 -0.92 0.46
N GLY A 140 -0.79 -1.10 1.09
CA GLY A 140 -0.12 -0.04 1.83
C GLY A 140 1.39 -0.01 1.64
N ARG A 141 2.04 1.02 2.18
CA ARG A 141 3.50 1.19 2.19
C ARG A 141 4.14 1.06 0.81
N SER A 142 3.46 1.54 -0.24
CA SER A 142 3.98 1.54 -1.61
C SER A 142 5.06 2.57 -1.78
N CYS A 143 6.28 2.14 -2.07
CA CYS A 143 7.34 3.06 -2.42
C CYS A 143 8.39 2.39 -3.33
N VAL A 144 9.10 3.23 -4.09
CA VAL A 144 10.16 2.82 -5.04
C VAL A 144 11.27 3.86 -4.98
N LEU A 145 12.52 3.43 -5.01
CA LEU A 145 13.69 4.30 -5.09
C LEU A 145 13.56 5.30 -6.24
N LYS A 146 14.01 6.53 -6.03
CA LYS A 146 13.81 7.65 -6.97
C LYS A 146 14.24 7.34 -8.39
N GLU A 147 15.39 6.73 -8.57
CA GLU A 147 15.97 6.32 -9.87
C GLU A 147 15.17 5.22 -10.57
N TYR A 148 14.37 4.47 -9.82
CA TYR A 148 13.52 3.39 -10.32
C TYR A 148 12.04 3.78 -10.44
N ARG A 149 11.65 5.04 -10.23
CA ARG A 149 10.25 5.52 -10.40
C ARG A 149 9.87 5.62 -11.86
N THR A 150 9.91 4.48 -12.53
CA THR A 150 9.63 4.34 -13.97
C THR A 150 8.28 3.68 -14.20
N ARG A 151 7.77 3.80 -15.44
CA ARG A 151 6.56 3.07 -15.86
C ARG A 151 6.72 1.56 -15.67
N ARG A 152 7.91 0.99 -15.93
CA ARG A 152 8.17 -0.45 -15.81
C ARG A 152 8.04 -0.94 -14.37
N SER A 153 8.56 -0.19 -13.41
CA SER A 153 8.46 -0.54 -11.98
C SER A 153 7.01 -0.56 -11.52
N VAL A 154 6.23 0.47 -11.88
CA VAL A 154 4.79 0.53 -11.55
C VAL A 154 4.03 -0.61 -12.22
N GLU A 155 4.29 -0.88 -13.49
CA GLU A 155 3.66 -1.97 -14.25
C GLU A 155 3.95 -3.33 -13.62
N LEU A 156 5.19 -3.57 -13.20
CA LEU A 156 5.59 -4.83 -12.59
C LEU A 156 4.98 -5.03 -11.19
N LEU A 157 4.92 -3.97 -10.37
CA LEU A 157 4.20 -4.02 -9.08
C LEU A 157 2.74 -4.38 -9.28
N TRP A 158 2.06 -3.77 -10.27
CA TRP A 158 0.68 -4.12 -10.60
C TRP A 158 0.52 -5.54 -11.11
N GLN A 159 1.47 -6.08 -11.88
CA GLN A 159 1.46 -7.50 -12.28
C GLN A 159 1.51 -8.41 -11.05
N GLY A 160 2.37 -8.10 -10.07
CA GLY A 160 2.45 -8.85 -8.81
C GLY A 160 1.15 -8.79 -8.01
N ILE A 161 0.58 -7.59 -7.82
CA ILE A 161 -0.69 -7.39 -7.12
C ILE A 161 -1.82 -8.16 -7.83
N TRP A 162 -1.86 -8.11 -9.16
CA TRP A 162 -2.85 -8.81 -9.96
C TRP A 162 -2.74 -10.33 -9.86
N ALA A 163 -1.50 -10.87 -9.91
CA ALA A 163 -1.25 -12.29 -9.71
C ALA A 163 -1.71 -12.74 -8.32
N TYR A 164 -1.41 -11.94 -7.29
CA TYR A 164 -1.87 -12.17 -5.92
C TYR A 164 -3.41 -12.16 -5.83
N ALA A 165 -4.05 -11.11 -6.34
CA ALA A 165 -5.50 -10.97 -6.30
C ALA A 165 -6.21 -12.16 -6.96
N GLY A 166 -5.71 -12.64 -8.10
CA GLY A 166 -6.24 -13.82 -8.78
C GLY A 166 -6.08 -15.11 -7.96
N GLN A 167 -4.91 -15.33 -7.36
CA GLN A 167 -4.62 -16.52 -6.53
C GLN A 167 -5.48 -16.57 -5.27
N HIS A 168 -5.69 -15.43 -4.62
CA HIS A 168 -6.46 -15.32 -3.38
C HIS A 168 -7.93 -14.99 -3.61
N LYS A 169 -8.36 -14.90 -4.88
CA LYS A 169 -9.75 -14.57 -5.29
C LYS A 169 -10.24 -13.29 -4.62
N ILE A 170 -9.42 -12.26 -4.63
CA ILE A 170 -9.75 -10.96 -4.07
C ILE A 170 -10.81 -10.29 -4.93
N ASP A 171 -11.84 -9.75 -4.29
CA ASP A 171 -12.94 -9.04 -4.95
C ASP A 171 -12.75 -7.52 -4.93
N VAL A 172 -12.11 -6.99 -3.86
CA VAL A 172 -11.92 -5.56 -3.67
C VAL A 172 -10.52 -5.27 -3.15
N MET A 173 -9.81 -4.39 -3.82
CA MET A 173 -8.56 -3.79 -3.36
C MET A 173 -8.84 -2.38 -2.87
N PHE A 174 -8.23 -1.97 -1.77
CA PHE A 174 -8.34 -0.61 -1.25
C PHE A 174 -7.06 -0.20 -0.52
N GLY A 175 -6.96 1.08 -0.16
CA GLY A 175 -5.85 1.60 0.64
C GLY A 175 -5.67 3.10 0.43
N CYS A 176 -4.85 3.73 1.26
CA CYS A 176 -4.56 5.14 1.15
C CYS A 176 -3.51 5.43 0.07
N ALA A 177 -3.77 6.45 -0.72
CA ALA A 177 -2.80 7.03 -1.65
C ALA A 177 -2.57 8.49 -1.26
N SER A 178 -1.30 8.91 -1.20
CA SER A 178 -0.88 10.14 -0.56
C SER A 178 -0.50 11.23 -1.56
N PHE A 179 -0.90 12.45 -1.26
CA PHE A 179 -0.28 13.66 -1.77
C PHE A 179 0.76 14.15 -0.75
N PHE A 180 1.94 14.49 -1.20
CA PHE A 180 2.99 15.01 -0.33
C PHE A 180 2.64 16.41 0.17
N GLY A 181 2.58 16.58 1.48
CA GLY A 181 2.20 17.79 2.19
C GLY A 181 0.87 17.69 2.92
N ALA A 182 0.88 18.05 4.21
CA ALA A 182 -0.27 17.98 5.12
C ALA A 182 -1.19 19.22 5.03
N VAL A 183 -1.19 19.91 3.88
CA VAL A 183 -2.02 21.09 3.62
C VAL A 183 -2.95 20.84 2.44
N PRO A 184 -4.19 20.37 2.65
CA PRO A 184 -5.13 20.02 1.58
C PRO A 184 -5.37 21.12 0.55
N ALA A 185 -5.36 22.39 0.97
CA ALA A 185 -5.53 23.53 0.07
C ALA A 185 -4.44 23.61 -1.02
N ALA A 186 -3.23 23.11 -0.75
CA ALA A 186 -2.16 23.02 -1.75
C ALA A 186 -2.48 21.98 -2.85
N HIS A 187 -3.40 21.08 -2.59
CA HIS A 187 -3.84 20.01 -3.49
C HIS A 187 -5.26 20.24 -4.04
N ALA A 188 -5.81 21.47 -3.90
CA ALA A 188 -7.21 21.77 -4.20
C ALA A 188 -7.66 21.28 -5.59
N HIS A 189 -6.86 21.50 -6.64
CA HIS A 189 -7.19 21.02 -7.99
C HIS A 189 -7.26 19.50 -8.09
N ALA A 190 -6.30 18.80 -7.46
CA ALA A 190 -6.24 17.35 -7.49
C ALA A 190 -7.35 16.72 -6.67
N LEU A 191 -7.60 17.20 -5.45
CA LEU A 191 -8.67 16.72 -4.57
C LEU A 191 -10.04 16.94 -5.20
N SER A 192 -10.31 18.16 -5.70
CA SER A 192 -11.58 18.44 -6.36
C SER A 192 -11.75 17.64 -7.66
N PHE A 193 -10.67 17.38 -8.40
CA PHE A 193 -10.72 16.50 -9.55
C PHE A 193 -11.15 15.08 -9.15
N LEU A 194 -10.54 14.49 -8.10
CA LEU A 194 -10.94 13.16 -7.61
C LEU A 194 -12.39 13.15 -7.16
N TYR A 195 -12.81 14.17 -6.42
CA TYR A 195 -14.20 14.32 -5.96
C TYR A 195 -15.20 14.38 -7.10
N HIS A 196 -14.99 15.22 -8.12
CA HIS A 196 -15.97 15.42 -9.18
C HIS A 196 -15.95 14.37 -10.29
N PHE A 197 -14.82 13.67 -10.49
CA PHE A 197 -14.65 12.79 -11.65
C PHE A 197 -14.36 11.33 -11.29
N ALA A 198 -14.05 11.04 -10.03
CA ALA A 198 -13.68 9.70 -9.60
C ALA A 198 -14.14 9.35 -8.17
N LYS A 199 -15.15 10.07 -7.65
CA LYS A 199 -15.72 9.77 -6.32
C LYS A 199 -16.37 8.39 -6.32
N THR A 200 -16.29 7.70 -5.18
CA THR A 200 -17.04 6.46 -4.92
C THR A 200 -18.55 6.67 -5.15
N SER A 201 -19.20 5.64 -5.68
CA SER A 201 -20.67 5.58 -5.64
C SER A 201 -21.15 5.29 -4.21
N ASP A 202 -22.43 5.53 -3.94
CA ASP A 202 -23.04 5.25 -2.62
C ASP A 202 -22.80 3.81 -2.15
N THR A 203 -22.68 2.86 -3.08
CA THR A 203 -22.36 1.45 -2.80
C THR A 203 -20.97 1.27 -2.20
N TRP A 204 -20.00 2.03 -2.66
CA TRP A 204 -18.59 1.94 -2.27
C TRP A 204 -18.13 3.10 -1.37
N ASP A 205 -19.07 3.92 -0.92
CA ASP A 205 -18.75 5.10 -0.12
C ASP A 205 -18.16 4.72 1.25
N VAL A 206 -17.18 5.51 1.68
CA VAL A 206 -16.46 5.30 2.95
C VAL A 206 -16.30 6.64 3.65
N GLU A 207 -16.84 6.74 4.85
CA GLU A 207 -16.68 7.92 5.69
C GLU A 207 -15.25 8.01 6.23
N ALA A 208 -14.69 9.21 6.21
CA ALA A 208 -13.42 9.50 6.86
C ALA A 208 -13.64 9.87 8.33
N ASN A 209 -12.65 9.59 9.18
CA ASN A 209 -12.67 9.98 10.58
C ASN A 209 -12.75 11.51 10.70
N ASN A 210 -13.83 12.01 11.30
CA ASN A 210 -14.16 13.44 11.36
C ASN A 210 -13.08 14.32 12.00
N HIS A 211 -12.25 13.77 12.89
CA HIS A 211 -11.22 14.55 13.59
C HIS A 211 -10.00 14.91 12.73
N ILE A 212 -9.77 14.15 11.65
CA ILE A 212 -8.62 14.33 10.75
C ILE A 212 -9.04 14.50 9.29
N SER A 213 -10.35 14.45 9.01
CA SER A 213 -10.88 14.56 7.65
C SER A 213 -10.88 15.99 7.13
N HIS A 214 -10.82 16.11 5.81
CA HIS A 214 -10.90 17.34 5.07
C HIS A 214 -11.74 17.15 3.81
N GLU A 215 -12.53 18.18 3.48
CA GLU A 215 -13.33 18.18 2.25
C GLU A 215 -12.43 18.13 1.02
N MET A 216 -12.84 17.36 0.01
CA MET A 216 -12.16 17.31 -1.29
C MET A 216 -12.83 18.22 -2.33
N ASP A 217 -14.08 18.63 -2.10
CA ASP A 217 -14.81 19.58 -2.94
C ASP A 217 -14.36 21.02 -2.62
N LEU A 218 -13.19 21.41 -3.08
CA LEU A 218 -12.57 22.72 -2.81
C LEU A 218 -12.76 23.71 -3.97
N MET A 219 -13.18 23.22 -5.14
CA MET A 219 -13.34 24.01 -6.35
C MET A 219 -14.55 23.53 -7.16
N PRO A 220 -15.30 24.45 -7.79
CA PRO A 220 -16.42 24.05 -8.64
C PRO A 220 -15.92 23.24 -9.85
N LYS A 221 -16.70 22.23 -10.25
CA LYS A 221 -16.37 21.29 -11.33
C LYS A 221 -15.94 21.98 -12.62
N GLU A 222 -16.59 23.08 -12.95
CA GLU A 222 -16.38 23.86 -14.17
C GLU A 222 -15.01 24.55 -14.20
N ALA A 223 -14.42 24.80 -13.03
CA ALA A 223 -13.08 25.39 -12.91
C ALA A 223 -11.96 24.35 -13.08
N ILE A 224 -12.28 23.04 -13.17
CA ILE A 224 -11.32 21.96 -13.21
C ILE A 224 -11.07 21.50 -14.63
N SER A 225 -9.87 21.74 -15.16
CA SER A 225 -9.41 21.13 -16.40
C SER A 225 -8.92 19.69 -16.14
N ALA A 226 -9.80 18.72 -16.34
CA ALA A 226 -9.49 17.31 -16.06
C ALA A 226 -8.19 16.82 -16.74
N LYS A 227 -7.94 17.24 -17.98
CA LYS A 227 -6.72 16.88 -18.74
C LYS A 227 -5.45 17.44 -18.07
N GLN A 228 -5.49 18.68 -17.62
CA GLN A 228 -4.33 19.32 -16.97
C GLN A 228 -4.06 18.71 -15.60
N VAL A 229 -5.10 18.59 -14.78
CA VAL A 229 -4.98 18.01 -13.44
C VAL A 229 -4.49 16.56 -13.51
N PHE A 230 -5.06 15.72 -14.39
CA PHE A 230 -4.57 14.35 -14.58
C PHE A 230 -3.08 14.32 -14.92
N GLY A 231 -2.56 15.31 -15.66
CA GLY A 231 -1.14 15.43 -15.97
C GLY A 231 -0.24 15.60 -14.73
N THR A 232 -0.73 16.25 -13.68
CA THR A 232 0.03 16.61 -12.46
C THR A 232 -0.15 15.61 -11.31
N LEU A 233 -1.15 14.71 -11.35
CA LEU A 233 -1.37 13.75 -10.27
C LEU A 233 -0.15 12.86 -10.02
N PRO A 234 0.04 12.38 -8.77
CA PRO A 234 1.04 11.38 -8.46
C PRO A 234 0.91 10.13 -9.33
N PRO A 235 2.04 9.48 -9.71
CA PRO A 235 2.02 8.30 -10.59
C PRO A 235 1.12 7.17 -10.09
N LEU A 236 1.09 6.93 -8.77
CA LEU A 236 0.27 5.90 -8.15
C LEU A 236 -1.22 6.19 -8.33
N ILE A 237 -1.67 7.41 -8.04
CA ILE A 237 -3.07 7.84 -8.22
C ILE A 237 -3.47 7.75 -9.70
N LYS A 238 -2.60 8.15 -10.63
CA LYS A 238 -2.83 7.93 -12.08
C LYS A 238 -3.01 6.47 -12.43
N GLY A 239 -2.22 5.59 -11.79
CA GLY A 239 -2.32 4.15 -11.94
C GLY A 239 -3.70 3.64 -11.55
N TYR A 240 -4.15 3.99 -10.36
CA TYR A 240 -5.48 3.64 -9.85
C TYR A 240 -6.61 4.15 -10.75
N LEU A 241 -6.60 5.42 -11.13
CA LEU A 241 -7.60 6.00 -12.05
C LEU A 241 -7.68 5.25 -13.40
N ARG A 242 -6.54 4.85 -13.96
CA ARG A 242 -6.51 4.06 -15.20
C ARG A 242 -7.15 2.69 -15.05
N LEU A 243 -7.05 2.09 -13.87
CA LEU A 243 -7.69 0.81 -13.56
C LEU A 243 -9.20 0.94 -13.33
N GLY A 244 -9.71 2.15 -13.13
CA GLY A 244 -11.12 2.41 -12.83
C GLY A 244 -11.39 2.54 -11.33
N ALA A 245 -10.37 2.77 -10.51
CA ALA A 245 -10.57 3.01 -9.09
C ALA A 245 -11.35 4.29 -8.82
N SER A 246 -12.11 4.29 -7.75
CA SER A 246 -12.79 5.43 -7.17
C SER A 246 -12.17 5.84 -5.84
N PHE A 247 -12.52 7.04 -5.36
CA PHE A 247 -11.94 7.65 -4.17
C PHE A 247 -13.03 8.09 -3.20
N ALA A 248 -12.83 7.86 -1.90
CA ALA A 248 -13.74 8.37 -0.87
C ALA A 248 -13.90 9.90 -0.99
N PRO A 249 -15.05 10.46 -0.55
CA PRO A 249 -15.37 11.89 -0.78
C PRO A 249 -14.54 12.86 0.04
N LYS A 250 -13.88 12.37 1.10
CA LYS A 250 -13.05 13.16 2.00
C LYS A 250 -11.62 12.64 2.01
N ALA A 251 -10.66 13.55 2.14
CA ALA A 251 -9.26 13.25 2.42
C ALA A 251 -9.01 13.25 3.93
N VAL A 252 -7.90 12.69 4.36
CA VAL A 252 -7.40 12.79 5.74
C VAL A 252 -6.02 13.41 5.77
N ILE A 253 -5.68 14.05 6.90
CA ILE A 253 -4.37 14.66 7.09
C ILE A 253 -3.55 13.72 7.97
N ASP A 254 -2.53 13.11 7.40
CA ASP A 254 -1.50 12.37 8.14
C ASP A 254 -0.33 13.31 8.44
N LYS A 255 -0.22 13.69 9.73
CA LYS A 255 0.83 14.59 10.20
C LYS A 255 2.17 13.86 10.37
N ASP A 256 2.13 12.58 10.65
CA ASP A 256 3.32 11.77 10.90
C ASP A 256 4.06 11.51 9.58
N PHE A 257 3.33 11.23 8.52
CA PHE A 257 3.90 11.09 7.17
C PHE A 257 3.95 12.43 6.38
N ASN A 258 3.44 13.52 6.96
CA ASN A 258 3.34 14.81 6.29
C ASN A 258 2.64 14.70 4.93
N THR A 259 1.46 14.07 4.91
CA THR A 259 0.69 13.82 3.70
C THR A 259 -0.78 14.22 3.83
N THR A 260 -1.41 14.38 2.66
CA THR A 260 -2.87 14.42 2.51
C THR A 260 -3.28 13.14 1.81
N ASP A 261 -4.00 12.28 2.50
CA ASP A 261 -4.31 10.93 2.06
C ASP A 261 -5.75 10.83 1.55
N VAL A 262 -5.91 10.08 0.47
CA VAL A 262 -7.21 9.77 -0.13
C VAL A 262 -7.39 8.25 -0.15
N LEU A 263 -8.53 7.78 0.34
CA LEU A 263 -8.83 6.36 0.27
C LEU A 263 -9.23 5.99 -1.15
N VAL A 264 -8.53 5.01 -1.69
CA VAL A 264 -8.82 4.38 -2.98
C VAL A 264 -9.65 3.14 -2.75
N VAL A 265 -10.70 2.94 -3.54
CA VAL A 265 -11.50 1.71 -3.59
C VAL A 265 -11.49 1.20 -5.03
N LEU A 266 -11.06 -0.05 -5.21
CA LEU A 266 -10.94 -0.67 -6.53
C LEU A 266 -11.60 -2.06 -6.52
N PRO A 267 -12.90 -2.17 -6.82
CA PRO A 267 -13.55 -3.44 -7.05
C PRO A 267 -12.96 -4.12 -8.29
N VAL A 268 -12.51 -5.37 -8.15
CA VAL A 268 -11.86 -6.13 -9.25
C VAL A 268 -12.80 -6.30 -10.45
N SER A 269 -14.10 -6.43 -10.19
CA SER A 269 -15.13 -6.54 -11.23
C SER A 269 -15.30 -5.27 -12.08
N GLU A 270 -14.89 -4.11 -11.57
CA GLU A 270 -15.00 -2.82 -12.26
C GLU A 270 -13.75 -2.48 -13.07
N ILE A 271 -12.68 -3.25 -12.92
CA ILE A 271 -11.45 -3.05 -13.70
C ILE A 271 -11.75 -3.37 -15.17
N SER A 272 -11.39 -2.43 -16.04
CA SER A 272 -11.69 -2.58 -17.46
C SER A 272 -11.02 -3.83 -18.05
N ALA A 273 -11.74 -4.55 -18.92
CA ALA A 273 -11.26 -5.77 -19.59
C ALA A 273 -9.93 -5.57 -20.34
N ARG A 274 -9.64 -4.35 -20.80
CA ARG A 274 -8.37 -3.99 -21.44
C ARG A 274 -7.18 -4.17 -20.49
N TYR A 275 -7.32 -3.77 -19.22
CA TYR A 275 -6.25 -3.90 -18.21
C TYR A 275 -6.14 -5.34 -17.72
N ILE A 276 -7.27 -6.01 -17.54
CA ILE A 276 -7.28 -7.45 -17.22
C ILE A 276 -6.51 -8.23 -18.28
N LYS A 277 -6.75 -7.96 -19.57
CA LYS A 277 -6.03 -8.60 -20.68
C LYS A 277 -4.53 -8.23 -20.71
N HIS A 278 -4.18 -7.01 -20.29
CA HIS A 278 -2.79 -6.55 -20.28
C HIS A 278 -1.96 -7.28 -19.22
N TYR A 279 -2.53 -7.55 -18.05
CA TYR A 279 -1.83 -8.17 -16.91
C TYR A 279 -1.94 -9.70 -16.86
N ARG A 280 -3.04 -10.32 -17.35
CA ARG A 280 -3.23 -11.78 -17.36
C ARG A 280 -2.23 -12.60 -18.18
N PRO A 281 -1.80 -12.23 -19.39
CA PRO A 281 -0.95 -13.09 -20.21
C PRO A 281 0.44 -13.33 -19.64
N ASN A 282 0.87 -12.54 -18.68
CA ASN A 282 2.19 -12.64 -18.09
C ASN A 282 2.21 -13.49 -16.79
N ALA A 283 1.05 -13.76 -16.19
CA ALA A 283 0.95 -14.69 -15.07
C ALA A 283 1.22 -16.15 -15.50
N ASP A 284 0.88 -16.52 -16.75
CA ASP A 284 1.09 -17.87 -17.30
C ASP A 284 2.50 -18.07 -17.90
N ARG A 285 3.29 -17.01 -18.06
CA ARG A 285 4.66 -17.10 -18.60
C ARG A 285 5.73 -17.48 -17.57
N PHE A 286 5.34 -17.63 -16.32
CA PHE A 286 6.24 -17.92 -15.19
C PHE A 286 5.93 -19.26 -14.50
N ASN A 287 5.09 -20.11 -15.12
CA ASN A 287 4.89 -21.52 -14.76
C ASN A 287 5.87 -22.41 -15.49
#